data_e713869d53814f7b4be00303ce21ed93
#
_entry.id   e713869d53814f7b4be00303ce21ed93
#
_cell.length_a   1.000
_cell.length_b   1.000
_cell.length_c   1.000
_cell.angle_alpha   90.00
_cell.angle_beta   90.00
_cell.angle_gamma   90.00
#
_symmetry.space_group_name_H-M   'P 1'
#
loop_
_entity.id
_entity.type
_entity.pdbx_description
1 polymer ?
#
loop_
_entity_poly.entity_id
_entity_poly.type
_entity_poly.pdbx_seq_one_letter_code
_entity_poly.pdbx_strand_id
1 'polypeptide(L)' 'MTYRVSVFKYLEVPKAISHETVEGGEQDAIARAKAALTASDGDLVVVALVEGGETKVIHRFEKVKKAS' A
#
# COMPACT_ATOMS: atom_id res chain seq x y z
N MET A 1 8.54 -8.42 11.96
CA MET A 1 8.41 -6.96 11.74
C MET A 1 7.00 -6.65 11.28
N THR A 2 6.54 -5.48 11.59
CA THR A 2 5.17 -5.06 11.27
C THR A 2 5.20 -4.08 10.10
N TYR A 3 4.35 -4.33 9.13
CA TYR A 3 4.21 -3.45 7.97
C TYR A 3 2.77 -2.99 7.86
N ARG A 4 2.58 -1.79 7.35
CA ARG A 4 1.25 -1.28 7.05
C ARG A 4 1.12 -1.13 5.55
N VAL A 5 0.08 -1.73 5.00
CA VAL A 5 -0.26 -1.62 3.59
C VAL A 5 -1.47 -0.72 3.49
N SER A 6 -1.33 0.40 2.80
CA SER A 6 -2.41 1.38 2.65
C SER A 6 -2.70 1.58 1.17
N VAL A 7 -3.96 1.49 0.81
CA VAL A 7 -4.40 1.69 -0.57
C VAL A 7 -5.07 3.05 -0.67
N PHE A 8 -4.68 3.82 -1.67
CA PHE A 8 -5.20 5.16 -1.92
C PHE A 8 -5.89 5.23 -3.26
N LYS A 9 -6.90 6.05 -3.33
CA LYS A 9 -7.59 6.35 -4.57
C LYS A 9 -7.40 7.83 -4.90
N TYR A 10 -7.07 8.12 -6.15
CA TYR A 10 -6.90 9.50 -6.61
C TYR A 10 -8.27 10.08 -6.95
N LEU A 11 -8.75 10.90 -6.03
CA LEU A 11 -9.94 11.70 -6.22
C LEU A 11 -9.45 13.15 -6.38
N GLU A 12 -10.24 14.13 -6.01
CA GLU A 12 -9.77 15.53 -6.01
C GLU A 12 -8.57 15.66 -5.07
N VAL A 13 -8.61 14.91 -3.95
CA VAL A 13 -7.47 14.73 -3.06
C VAL A 13 -7.24 13.23 -2.91
N PRO A 14 -5.97 12.77 -2.86
CA PRO A 14 -5.71 11.36 -2.61
C PRO A 14 -6.31 10.95 -1.28
N LYS A 15 -7.08 9.87 -1.29
CA LYS A 15 -7.78 9.40 -0.11
C LYS A 15 -7.47 7.93 0.14
N ALA A 16 -7.12 7.62 1.38
CA ALA A 16 -6.90 6.23 1.78
C ALA A 16 -8.24 5.51 1.85
N ILE A 17 -8.35 4.41 1.13
CA ILE A 17 -9.58 3.62 1.10
C ILE A 17 -9.43 2.31 1.87
N SER A 18 -8.21 1.91 2.20
CA SER A 18 -7.97 0.66 2.90
C SER A 18 -6.62 0.71 3.62
N HIS A 19 -6.58 0.12 4.80
CA HIS A 19 -5.35 -0.08 5.56
C HIS A 19 -5.32 -1.52 6.05
N GLU A 20 -4.15 -2.13 5.98
CA GLU A 20 -3.96 -3.49 6.44
C GLU A 20 -2.61 -3.61 7.12
N THR A 21 -2.55 -4.38 8.21
CA THR A 21 -1.31 -4.65 8.91
C THR A 21 -0.82 -6.04 8.50
N VAL A 22 0.45 -6.14 8.13
CA VAL A 22 1.07 -7.40 7.72
C VAL A 22 2.24 -7.68 8.65
N GLU A 23 2.21 -8.85 9.28
CA GLU A 23 3.31 -9.32 10.10
C GLU A 23 4.16 -10.27 9.27
N GLY A 24 5.47 -10.16 9.41
CA GLY A 24 6.39 -11.05 8.69
C GLY A 24 7.52 -10.29 8.04
N GLY A 25 7.94 -10.75 6.87
CA GLY A 25 9.03 -10.14 6.12
C GLY A 25 8.57 -9.12 5.11
N GLU A 26 9.53 -8.37 4.58
CA GLU A 26 9.25 -7.36 3.57
C GLU A 26 8.59 -7.95 2.33
N GLN A 27 9.00 -9.15 1.93
CA GLN A 27 8.42 -9.82 0.75
C GLN A 27 6.94 -10.13 0.94
N ASP A 28 6.55 -10.50 2.17
CA ASP A 28 5.15 -10.75 2.49
C ASP A 28 4.33 -9.47 2.35
N ALA A 29 4.87 -8.37 2.83
CA ALA A 29 4.20 -7.07 2.74
C ALA A 29 4.07 -6.62 1.29
N ILE A 30 5.10 -6.81 0.48
CA ILE A 30 5.08 -6.45 -0.94
C ILE A 30 4.03 -7.28 -1.69
N ALA A 31 4.01 -8.58 -1.44
CA ALA A 31 3.04 -9.47 -2.08
C ALA A 31 1.61 -9.07 -1.71
N ARG A 32 1.39 -8.73 -0.45
CA ARG A 32 0.08 -8.29 0.03
C ARG A 32 -0.32 -6.97 -0.59
N ALA A 33 0.64 -6.05 -0.72
CA ALA A 33 0.39 -4.75 -1.33
C ALA A 33 -0.06 -4.88 -2.78
N LYS A 34 0.63 -5.71 -3.54
CA LYS A 34 0.29 -5.93 -4.95
C LYS A 34 -1.08 -6.58 -5.09
N ALA A 35 -1.39 -7.54 -4.23
CA ALA A 35 -2.69 -8.20 -4.22
C ALA A 35 -3.80 -7.21 -3.86
N ALA A 36 -3.57 -6.37 -2.87
CA ALA A 36 -4.54 -5.38 -2.44
C ALA A 36 -4.82 -4.36 -3.54
N LEU A 37 -3.79 -3.92 -4.24
CA LEU A 37 -3.95 -2.97 -5.33
C LEU A 37 -4.75 -3.57 -6.49
N THR A 38 -4.49 -4.83 -6.81
CA THR A 38 -5.21 -5.54 -7.88
C THR A 38 -6.67 -5.81 -7.50
N ALA A 39 -6.91 -6.16 -6.23
CA ALA A 39 -8.24 -6.53 -5.75
C ALA A 39 -9.14 -5.33 -5.47
N SER A 40 -8.56 -4.15 -5.31
CA SER A 40 -9.31 -2.95 -4.96
C SER A 40 -9.44 -2.01 -6.16
N ASP A 41 -10.25 -0.97 -5.98
CA ASP A 41 -10.41 0.10 -6.99
C ASP A 41 -9.40 1.23 -6.74
N GLY A 42 -8.34 0.95 -5.99
CA GLY A 42 -7.32 1.93 -5.68
C GLY A 42 -6.36 2.20 -6.82
N ASP A 43 -5.70 3.34 -6.75
CA ASP A 43 -4.72 3.77 -7.77
C ASP A 43 -3.30 3.64 -7.29
N LEU A 44 -3.10 3.60 -5.97
CA LEU A 44 -1.78 3.57 -5.34
C LEU A 44 -1.82 2.72 -4.09
N VAL A 45 -0.78 1.95 -3.86
CA VAL A 45 -0.59 1.26 -2.59
C VAL A 45 0.76 1.65 -2.01
N VAL A 46 0.80 1.88 -0.72
CA VAL A 46 2.01 2.27 0.02
C VAL A 46 2.30 1.20 1.06
N VAL A 47 3.54 0.74 1.09
CA VAL A 47 4.01 -0.17 2.12
C VAL A 47 4.90 0.62 3.07
N ALA A 48 4.55 0.61 4.33
CA ALA A 48 5.31 1.29 5.38
C ALA A 48 5.77 0.31 6.44
N LEU A 49 7.00 0.51 6.90
CA LEU A 49 7.53 -0.25 8.03
C LEU A 49 7.13 0.47 9.30
N VAL A 50 6.49 -0.26 10.22
CA VAL A 50 6.11 0.29 11.53
C VAL A 50 7.06 -0.27 12.56
N GLU A 51 7.82 0.60 13.20
CA GLU A 51 8.84 0.19 14.16
C GLU A 51 8.99 1.25 15.24
N GLY A 52 8.90 0.83 16.50
CA GLY A 52 9.15 1.71 17.63
C GLY A 52 8.28 2.96 17.68
N GLY A 53 7.05 2.88 17.21
CA GLY A 53 6.15 4.03 17.17
C GLY A 53 6.34 4.92 15.95
N GLU A 54 7.29 4.60 15.09
CA GLU A 54 7.52 5.33 13.85
C GLU A 54 7.04 4.53 12.66
N THR A 55 6.57 5.24 11.64
CA THR A 55 6.12 4.63 10.39
C THR A 55 6.96 5.22 9.26
N LYS A 56 7.61 4.34 8.51
CA LYS A 56 8.47 4.75 7.40
C LYS A 56 8.03 4.09 6.12
N VAL A 57 7.72 4.88 5.10
CA VAL A 57 7.34 4.37 3.80
C VAL A 57 8.57 3.77 3.11
N ILE A 58 8.47 2.50 2.73
CA ILE A 58 9.58 1.79 2.09
C ILE A 58 9.29 1.43 0.64
N HIS A 59 8.02 1.30 0.25
CA HIS A 59 7.64 0.99 -1.11
C HIS A 59 6.36 1.72 -1.50
N ARG A 60 6.25 2.05 -2.77
CA ARG A 60 5.04 2.60 -3.37
C ARG A 60 4.82 1.91 -4.70
N PHE A 61 3.59 1.47 -4.94
CA PHE A 61 3.22 0.86 -6.22
C PHE A 61 2.00 1.58 -6.76
N GLU A 62 2.10 2.09 -7.96
CA GLU A 62 0.99 2.74 -8.62
C GLU A 62 0.41 1.84 -9.70
N LYS A 63 -0.91 1.87 -9.81
CA LYS A 63 -1.58 1.17 -10.90
C LYS A 63 -1.35 1.97 -12.18
N VAL A 64 -0.75 1.33 -13.16
CA VAL A 64 -0.50 1.99 -14.44
C VAL A 64 -1.82 2.11 -15.17
N LYS A 65 -2.25 3.35 -15.39
CA LYS A 65 -3.40 3.60 -16.24
C LYS A 65 -2.90 3.68 -17.66
N LYS A 66 -3.34 2.75 -18.48
CA LYS A 66 -3.09 2.86 -19.90
C LYS A 66 -3.87 4.05 -20.42
N ALA A 67 -3.15 5.04 -20.91
CA ALA A 67 -3.78 6.07 -21.69
C ALA A 67 -4.31 5.40 -22.95
N SER A 68 -5.57 5.40 -23.09
CA SER A 68 -6.19 4.91 -24.31
C SER A 68 -6.35 6.05 -25.29
#